data_97567f27c803a575a70038ef2286c763
#
_entry.id   97567f27c803a575a70038ef2286c763
#
_cell.length_a   1.000
_cell.length_b   1.000
_cell.length_c   1.000
_cell.angle_alpha   90.00
_cell.angle_beta   90.00
_cell.angle_gamma   90.00
#
_symmetry.space_group_name_H-M   'P 1'
#
loop_
_entity.id
_entity.type
_entity.pdbx_description
1 polymer ?
#
loop_
_entity_poly.entity_id
_entity_poly.type
_entity_poly.pdbx_seq_one_letter_code
_entity_poly.pdbx_strand_id
1 'polypeptide(L)'
;MGRLTLLLGGQKAGKSTLAARHAAASGCPVVVVAPAAVRDAEFAARVARHQADRPPHWRTVESFDLRGAIADAEPGAFVLVDALDTWLAETLEIDGVEIGDETPDPDRHELVEARLLAKVRAFTDAAASRDGETWVIAGQPGLGVHAAGPGARRYVDLHGLCVQAVADAADDAFLVVGGRVTPLVRLDPAGAVAASLRSHGDTQVPDGAVDLAVNVQPGPPEWLAERLAAGVDDLAGYPDDGPARAAAAARHGRGADECVVVNGASELFWLLGSVLRPRRAACVHPSFTEPEAALRDSGVPVVRVMRDPDREWAVDPGAVPGAADLVVLGRPDNPSGALDPVETVERLCRPGRIVVVDEAFAEFLDDADGLAGRRDLPGLLCVRSLTKLWGLAGLRVGYAVGPSALITRLTQGRQPWSPNTLALTALESLVGAEAERRSRADAVGRLRADLIRDLRAVDGLRVWDSSANFLLVRGPRPRLRDALLGHGLAARRADTFPGLDDRAIRVAVRDRATNQRLVAALRDIVQGGRHDPR
;
A
#
# COMPACT_ATOMS: atom_id res chain seq x y z
N MET A 1 -20.57 5.49 -3.76
CA MET A 1 -19.69 6.61 -4.14
C MET A 1 -19.27 6.40 -5.57
N GLY A 2 -19.37 7.44 -6.40
CA GLY A 2 -18.99 7.42 -7.80
C GLY A 2 -17.51 7.17 -7.98
N ARG A 3 -17.14 6.62 -9.13
CA ARG A 3 -15.76 6.42 -9.55
C ARG A 3 -15.47 7.30 -10.75
N LEU A 4 -14.43 8.12 -10.68
CA LEU A 4 -13.98 8.99 -11.76
C LEU A 4 -12.72 8.41 -12.41
N THR A 5 -12.76 8.21 -13.73
CA THR A 5 -11.62 7.73 -14.51
C THR A 5 -11.27 8.74 -15.60
N LEU A 6 -9.99 9.08 -15.73
CA LEU A 6 -9.46 9.95 -16.77
C LEU A 6 -8.76 9.13 -17.86
N LEU A 7 -9.15 9.32 -19.13
CA LEU A 7 -8.52 8.72 -20.31
C LEU A 7 -7.79 9.78 -21.11
N LEU A 8 -6.46 9.71 -21.14
CA LEU A 8 -5.57 10.61 -21.86
C LEU A 8 -5.03 9.97 -23.14
N GLY A 9 -4.64 10.78 -24.09
CA GLY A 9 -3.91 10.30 -25.28
C GLY A 9 -4.02 11.23 -26.47
N GLY A 10 -3.15 11.02 -27.45
CA GLY A 10 -3.11 11.80 -28.69
C GLY A 10 -4.38 11.70 -29.54
N GLN A 11 -4.48 12.53 -30.56
CA GLN A 11 -5.56 12.45 -31.54
C GLN A 11 -5.54 11.09 -32.23
N LYS A 12 -6.71 10.45 -32.42
CA LYS A 12 -6.88 9.10 -33.00
C LYS A 12 -6.13 7.98 -32.27
N ALA A 13 -5.76 8.17 -30.99
CA ALA A 13 -5.09 7.13 -30.19
C ALA A 13 -6.02 5.95 -29.81
N GLY A 14 -7.34 6.06 -30.02
CA GLY A 14 -8.32 5.01 -29.69
C GLY A 14 -9.07 5.22 -28.39
N LYS A 15 -8.94 6.39 -27.74
CA LYS A 15 -9.61 6.72 -26.45
C LYS A 15 -11.11 6.48 -26.45
N SER A 16 -11.84 7.14 -27.37
CA SER A 16 -13.31 7.04 -27.44
C SER A 16 -13.78 5.61 -27.72
N THR A 17 -13.05 4.88 -28.60
CA THR A 17 -13.35 3.47 -28.89
C THR A 17 -13.16 2.60 -27.66
N LEU A 18 -12.09 2.83 -26.88
CA LEU A 18 -11.83 2.08 -25.65
C LEU A 18 -12.90 2.36 -24.60
N ALA A 19 -13.21 3.64 -24.36
CA ALA A 19 -14.23 4.05 -23.41
C ALA A 19 -15.61 3.49 -23.79
N ALA A 20 -15.97 3.52 -25.07
CA ALA A 20 -17.23 2.94 -25.56
C ALA A 20 -17.30 1.41 -25.32
N ARG A 21 -16.21 0.69 -25.56
CA ARG A 21 -16.15 -0.76 -25.29
C ARG A 21 -16.31 -1.06 -23.79
N HIS A 22 -15.68 -0.27 -22.93
CA HIS A 22 -15.80 -0.44 -21.49
C HIS A 22 -17.22 -0.12 -21.00
N ALA A 23 -17.80 1.00 -21.48
CA ALA A 23 -19.17 1.37 -21.19
C ALA A 23 -20.17 0.30 -21.63
N ALA A 24 -20.00 -0.28 -22.83
CA ALA A 24 -20.84 -1.38 -23.31
C ALA A 24 -20.71 -2.66 -22.46
N ALA A 25 -19.51 -2.95 -21.95
CA ALA A 25 -19.23 -4.11 -21.11
C ALA A 25 -19.72 -3.95 -19.67
N SER A 26 -20.02 -2.73 -19.21
CA SER A 26 -20.46 -2.45 -17.83
C SER A 26 -21.85 -3.03 -17.53
N GLY A 27 -22.68 -3.23 -18.56
CA GLY A 27 -24.08 -3.66 -18.41
C GLY A 27 -25.01 -2.59 -17.82
N CYS A 28 -24.50 -1.38 -17.58
CA CYS A 28 -25.26 -0.24 -17.03
C CYS A 28 -25.90 0.61 -18.16
N PRO A 29 -26.95 1.41 -17.86
CA PRO A 29 -27.36 2.49 -18.74
C PRO A 29 -26.18 3.42 -19.02
N VAL A 30 -26.01 3.87 -20.29
CA VAL A 30 -24.88 4.72 -20.68
C VAL A 30 -25.38 6.10 -21.08
N VAL A 31 -24.79 7.13 -20.48
CA VAL A 31 -25.02 8.54 -20.82
C VAL A 31 -23.72 9.12 -21.37
N VAL A 32 -23.75 9.56 -22.63
CA VAL A 32 -22.59 10.27 -23.23
C VAL A 32 -22.87 11.77 -23.16
N VAL A 33 -22.02 12.48 -22.46
CA VAL A 33 -22.01 13.94 -22.40
C VAL A 33 -21.10 14.45 -23.51
N ALA A 34 -21.64 15.11 -24.50
CA ALA A 34 -20.93 15.65 -25.66
C ALA A 34 -20.92 17.19 -25.60
N PRO A 35 -19.86 17.80 -25.06
CA PRO A 35 -19.77 19.26 -24.92
C PRO A 35 -19.25 19.89 -26.23
N ALA A 36 -20.05 19.89 -27.29
CA ALA A 36 -19.62 20.39 -28.60
C ALA A 36 -20.72 21.19 -29.27
N ALA A 37 -20.40 22.40 -29.73
CA ALA A 37 -21.22 23.15 -30.69
C ALA A 37 -20.78 22.86 -32.13
N VAL A 38 -21.71 22.51 -32.98
CA VAL A 38 -21.43 22.27 -34.41
C VAL A 38 -21.22 23.59 -35.13
N ARG A 39 -20.00 23.90 -35.57
CA ARG A 39 -19.64 25.19 -36.19
C ARG A 39 -19.37 25.13 -37.69
N ASP A 40 -18.96 23.97 -38.19
CA ASP A 40 -18.64 23.75 -39.58
C ASP A 40 -19.10 22.37 -40.06
N ALA A 41 -19.12 22.18 -41.40
CA ALA A 41 -19.56 20.93 -42.02
C ALA A 41 -18.62 19.74 -41.71
N GLU A 42 -17.33 19.96 -41.51
CA GLU A 42 -16.37 18.91 -41.20
C GLU A 42 -16.59 18.41 -39.76
N PHE A 43 -16.78 19.34 -38.83
CA PHE A 43 -17.09 19.01 -37.45
C PHE A 43 -18.46 18.33 -37.31
N ALA A 44 -19.50 18.81 -38.07
CA ALA A 44 -20.80 18.16 -38.15
C ALA A 44 -20.70 16.70 -38.61
N ALA A 45 -19.93 16.45 -39.68
CA ALA A 45 -19.70 15.10 -40.19
C ALA A 45 -18.95 14.21 -39.20
N ARG A 46 -18.06 14.79 -38.36
CA ARG A 46 -17.35 14.06 -37.29
C ARG A 46 -18.27 13.70 -36.14
N VAL A 47 -19.10 14.63 -35.68
CA VAL A 47 -20.12 14.39 -34.65
C VAL A 47 -21.12 13.32 -35.09
N ALA A 48 -21.65 13.42 -36.32
CA ALA A 48 -22.60 12.46 -36.89
C ALA A 48 -21.98 11.03 -36.96
N ARG A 49 -20.73 10.94 -37.32
CA ARG A 49 -20.00 9.65 -37.34
C ARG A 49 -19.84 9.05 -35.94
N HIS A 50 -19.46 9.85 -34.95
CA HIS A 50 -19.36 9.42 -33.56
C HIS A 50 -20.70 9.03 -32.94
N GLN A 51 -21.80 9.70 -33.38
CA GLN A 51 -23.16 9.33 -32.96
C GLN A 51 -23.61 8.01 -33.61
N ALA A 52 -23.31 7.81 -34.92
CA ALA A 52 -23.65 6.58 -35.65
C ALA A 52 -22.92 5.33 -35.13
N ASP A 53 -21.71 5.50 -34.59
CA ASP A 53 -20.90 4.42 -34.02
C ASP A 53 -21.37 3.98 -32.60
N ARG A 54 -22.35 4.71 -32.01
CA ARG A 54 -22.88 4.41 -30.67
C ARG A 54 -24.06 3.48 -30.73
N PRO A 55 -24.24 2.56 -29.76
CA PRO A 55 -25.45 1.77 -29.65
C PRO A 55 -26.69 2.67 -29.51
N PRO A 56 -27.82 2.38 -30.21
CA PRO A 56 -28.99 3.26 -30.27
C PRO A 56 -29.72 3.44 -28.93
N HIS A 57 -29.44 2.58 -27.93
CA HIS A 57 -29.99 2.68 -26.59
C HIS A 57 -29.17 3.57 -25.65
N TRP A 58 -28.05 4.11 -26.10
CA TRP A 58 -27.28 5.08 -25.32
C TRP A 58 -27.91 6.47 -25.41
N ARG A 59 -27.97 7.14 -24.26
CA ARG A 59 -28.43 8.51 -24.20
C ARG A 59 -27.28 9.49 -24.49
N THR A 60 -27.41 10.36 -25.44
CA THR A 60 -26.47 11.48 -25.65
C THR A 60 -27.07 12.77 -25.09
N VAL A 61 -26.29 13.49 -24.30
CA VAL A 61 -26.61 14.80 -23.73
C VAL A 61 -25.60 15.81 -24.28
N GLU A 62 -26.08 16.73 -25.10
CA GLU A 62 -25.28 17.86 -25.59
C GLU A 62 -25.36 18.98 -24.55
N SER A 63 -24.26 19.19 -23.80
CA SER A 63 -24.22 20.17 -22.71
C SER A 63 -22.80 20.64 -22.42
N PHE A 64 -22.66 21.94 -22.17
CA PHE A 64 -21.43 22.57 -21.67
C PHE A 64 -21.43 22.66 -20.15
N ASP A 65 -22.58 22.51 -19.49
CA ASP A 65 -22.69 22.31 -18.06
C ASP A 65 -22.44 20.85 -17.72
N LEU A 66 -21.13 20.49 -17.62
CA LEU A 66 -20.74 19.13 -17.26
C LEU A 66 -21.23 18.75 -15.87
N ARG A 67 -21.27 19.71 -14.91
CA ARG A 67 -21.76 19.47 -13.56
C ARG A 67 -23.22 19.01 -13.57
N GLY A 68 -24.09 19.78 -14.21
CA GLY A 68 -25.52 19.45 -14.32
C GLY A 68 -25.73 18.13 -15.06
N ALA A 69 -25.09 17.97 -16.24
CA ALA A 69 -25.22 16.75 -17.05
C ALA A 69 -24.76 15.47 -16.32
N ILE A 70 -23.73 15.55 -15.47
CA ILE A 70 -23.25 14.43 -14.66
C ILE A 70 -24.19 14.18 -13.48
N ALA A 71 -24.64 15.24 -12.79
CA ALA A 71 -25.54 15.13 -11.64
C ALA A 71 -26.93 14.59 -12.01
N ASP A 72 -27.43 14.95 -13.20
CA ASP A 72 -28.75 14.55 -13.70
C ASP A 72 -28.75 13.15 -14.37
N ALA A 73 -27.60 12.49 -14.44
CA ALA A 73 -27.53 11.13 -14.93
C ALA A 73 -28.18 10.15 -13.92
N GLU A 74 -28.89 9.15 -14.44
CA GLU A 74 -29.59 8.16 -13.62
C GLU A 74 -28.62 7.48 -12.62
N PRO A 75 -29.06 7.20 -11.38
CA PRO A 75 -28.23 6.44 -10.43
C PRO A 75 -27.78 5.10 -11.01
N GLY A 76 -26.50 4.78 -10.86
CA GLY A 76 -25.90 3.57 -11.43
C GLY A 76 -25.55 3.64 -12.92
N ALA A 77 -25.91 4.71 -13.65
CA ALA A 77 -25.52 4.87 -15.04
C ALA A 77 -24.01 5.09 -15.21
N PHE A 78 -23.45 4.59 -16.31
CA PHE A 78 -22.11 4.91 -16.77
C PHE A 78 -22.13 6.24 -17.53
N VAL A 79 -21.40 7.24 -17.07
CA VAL A 79 -21.29 8.56 -17.72
C VAL A 79 -19.96 8.66 -18.46
N LEU A 80 -20.03 9.05 -19.74
CA LEU A 80 -18.86 9.26 -20.59
C LEU A 80 -18.82 10.71 -21.08
N VAL A 81 -17.83 11.49 -20.64
CA VAL A 81 -17.57 12.86 -21.13
C VAL A 81 -16.60 12.78 -22.31
N ASP A 82 -17.07 13.10 -23.54
CA ASP A 82 -16.28 12.99 -24.79
C ASP A 82 -16.36 14.32 -25.58
N ALA A 83 -15.42 15.28 -25.42
CA ALA A 83 -14.18 15.24 -24.66
C ALA A 83 -13.94 16.57 -23.93
N LEU A 84 -13.01 16.57 -22.97
CA LEU A 84 -12.59 17.76 -22.21
C LEU A 84 -12.01 18.86 -23.10
N ASP A 85 -11.31 18.48 -24.19
CA ASP A 85 -10.73 19.41 -25.16
C ASP A 85 -11.81 20.32 -25.77
N THR A 86 -12.90 19.71 -26.21
CA THR A 86 -14.04 20.43 -26.84
C THR A 86 -14.75 21.28 -25.80
N TRP A 87 -14.95 20.74 -24.59
CA TRP A 87 -15.55 21.48 -23.49
C TRP A 87 -14.75 22.74 -23.14
N LEU A 88 -13.42 22.65 -23.09
CA LEU A 88 -12.57 23.80 -22.78
C LEU A 88 -12.68 24.87 -23.87
N ALA A 89 -12.57 24.48 -25.15
CA ALA A 89 -12.66 25.42 -26.27
C ALA A 89 -13.97 26.21 -26.22
N GLU A 90 -15.09 25.50 -26.03
CA GLU A 90 -16.42 26.12 -25.95
C GLU A 90 -16.61 26.98 -24.69
N THR A 91 -16.09 26.51 -23.55
CA THR A 91 -16.18 27.25 -22.29
C THR A 91 -15.43 28.57 -22.37
N LEU A 92 -14.24 28.61 -22.98
CA LEU A 92 -13.48 29.84 -23.17
C LEU A 92 -14.24 30.84 -24.06
N GLU A 93 -14.90 30.38 -25.11
CA GLU A 93 -15.71 31.25 -25.98
C GLU A 93 -16.94 31.78 -25.27
N ILE A 94 -17.71 30.92 -24.56
CA ILE A 94 -18.87 31.31 -23.76
C ILE A 94 -18.49 32.35 -22.71
N ASP A 95 -17.33 32.19 -22.06
CA ASP A 95 -16.83 33.14 -21.07
C ASP A 95 -16.21 34.41 -21.68
N GLY A 96 -16.24 34.57 -23.03
CA GLY A 96 -15.72 35.73 -23.75
C GLY A 96 -14.17 35.84 -23.65
N VAL A 97 -13.48 34.72 -23.52
CA VAL A 97 -12.03 34.67 -23.46
C VAL A 97 -11.47 34.51 -24.86
N GLU A 98 -11.01 35.60 -25.45
CA GLU A 98 -10.30 35.57 -26.73
C GLU A 98 -8.93 34.94 -26.56
N ILE A 99 -8.68 33.83 -27.24
CA ILE A 99 -7.37 33.19 -27.37
C ILE A 99 -6.67 33.80 -28.59
N GLY A 100 -6.33 35.08 -28.49
CA GLY A 100 -5.60 35.81 -29.52
C GLY A 100 -4.08 35.76 -29.35
N ASP A 101 -3.39 36.38 -30.32
CA ASP A 101 -1.92 36.46 -30.32
C ASP A 101 -1.36 37.59 -29.43
N GLU A 102 -2.22 38.38 -28.78
CA GLU A 102 -1.83 39.44 -27.86
C GLU A 102 -1.41 38.86 -26.50
N THR A 103 -0.41 39.48 -25.89
CA THR A 103 0.04 39.11 -24.53
C THR A 103 -1.08 39.46 -23.54
N PRO A 104 -1.66 38.49 -22.82
CA PRO A 104 -2.75 38.76 -21.89
C PRO A 104 -2.28 39.57 -20.69
N ASP A 105 -3.18 40.39 -20.18
CA ASP A 105 -3.05 41.00 -18.87
C ASP A 105 -2.91 39.88 -17.81
N PRO A 106 -1.85 39.90 -16.98
CA PRO A 106 -1.59 38.87 -15.96
C PRO A 106 -2.79 38.65 -15.03
N ASP A 107 -3.44 39.73 -14.56
CA ASP A 107 -4.58 39.63 -13.64
C ASP A 107 -5.81 38.96 -14.31
N ARG A 108 -6.02 39.25 -15.60
CA ARG A 108 -7.07 38.61 -16.38
C ARG A 108 -6.78 37.13 -16.64
N HIS A 109 -5.50 36.78 -16.79
CA HIS A 109 -5.07 35.41 -16.98
C HIS A 109 -5.36 34.54 -15.74
N GLU A 110 -4.96 35.00 -14.57
CA GLU A 110 -5.19 34.33 -13.29
C GLU A 110 -6.69 34.15 -13.00
N LEU A 111 -7.51 35.14 -13.34
CA LEU A 111 -8.97 35.06 -13.18
C LEU A 111 -9.58 33.98 -14.09
N VAL A 112 -9.11 33.81 -15.33
CA VAL A 112 -9.55 32.77 -16.26
C VAL A 112 -9.19 31.39 -15.72
N GLU A 113 -7.96 31.20 -15.27
CA GLU A 113 -7.51 29.94 -14.66
C GLU A 113 -8.37 29.57 -13.45
N ALA A 114 -8.57 30.50 -12.52
CA ALA A 114 -9.37 30.27 -11.31
C ALA A 114 -10.80 29.87 -11.65
N ARG A 115 -11.45 30.49 -12.66
CA ARG A 115 -12.80 30.15 -13.11
C ARG A 115 -12.87 28.76 -13.75
N LEU A 116 -11.90 28.41 -14.61
CA LEU A 116 -11.84 27.10 -15.23
C LEU A 116 -11.64 25.99 -14.17
N LEU A 117 -10.72 26.19 -13.24
CA LEU A 117 -10.48 25.23 -12.16
C LEU A 117 -11.71 25.08 -11.24
N ALA A 118 -12.46 26.16 -10.99
CA ALA A 118 -13.72 26.07 -10.24
C ALA A 118 -14.78 25.22 -10.99
N LYS A 119 -14.91 25.39 -12.31
CA LYS A 119 -15.82 24.57 -13.15
C LYS A 119 -15.37 23.10 -13.17
N VAL A 120 -14.06 22.83 -13.27
CA VAL A 120 -13.52 21.46 -13.22
C VAL A 120 -13.85 20.82 -11.88
N ARG A 121 -13.57 21.49 -10.75
CA ARG A 121 -13.90 20.97 -9.41
C ARG A 121 -15.39 20.67 -9.28
N ALA A 122 -16.25 21.56 -9.76
CA ALA A 122 -17.70 21.38 -9.67
C ALA A 122 -18.20 20.10 -10.37
N PHE A 123 -17.67 19.75 -11.54
CA PHE A 123 -18.10 18.52 -12.20
C PHE A 123 -17.39 17.27 -11.68
N THR A 124 -16.15 17.36 -11.20
CA THR A 124 -15.46 16.23 -10.55
C THR A 124 -16.10 15.88 -9.20
N ASP A 125 -16.54 16.88 -8.43
CA ASP A 125 -17.32 16.68 -7.20
C ASP A 125 -18.68 16.03 -7.50
N ALA A 126 -19.36 16.44 -8.58
CA ALA A 126 -20.59 15.79 -9.02
C ALA A 126 -20.34 14.32 -9.40
N ALA A 127 -19.25 14.02 -10.11
CA ALA A 127 -18.87 12.66 -10.47
C ALA A 127 -18.55 11.78 -9.23
N ALA A 128 -17.89 12.33 -8.23
CA ALA A 128 -17.57 11.62 -6.99
C ALA A 128 -18.81 11.38 -6.11
N SER A 129 -19.80 12.27 -6.17
CA SER A 129 -20.99 12.24 -5.31
C SER A 129 -22.11 11.34 -5.84
N ARG A 130 -22.17 11.09 -7.16
CA ARG A 130 -23.19 10.24 -7.78
C ARG A 130 -22.90 8.75 -7.58
N ASP A 131 -23.91 7.90 -7.73
CA ASP A 131 -23.73 6.46 -7.85
C ASP A 131 -23.45 6.08 -9.31
N GLY A 132 -22.36 5.33 -9.56
CA GLY A 132 -21.94 4.88 -10.89
C GLY A 132 -20.56 5.40 -11.32
N GLU A 133 -20.10 4.92 -12.49
CA GLU A 133 -18.80 5.31 -13.06
C GLU A 133 -18.93 6.56 -13.95
N THR A 134 -17.93 7.43 -13.88
CA THR A 134 -17.79 8.58 -14.79
C THR A 134 -16.41 8.53 -15.43
N TRP A 135 -16.37 8.50 -16.76
CA TRP A 135 -15.13 8.54 -17.53
C TRP A 135 -15.03 9.87 -18.28
N VAL A 136 -13.87 10.52 -18.17
CA VAL A 136 -13.55 11.77 -18.89
C VAL A 136 -12.45 11.48 -19.89
N ILE A 137 -12.72 11.79 -21.17
CA ILE A 137 -11.73 11.70 -22.24
C ILE A 137 -11.08 13.06 -22.41
N ALA A 138 -9.73 13.09 -22.47
CA ALA A 138 -8.97 14.29 -22.78
C ALA A 138 -7.83 14.01 -23.76
N GLY A 139 -7.55 14.98 -24.61
CA GLY A 139 -6.37 14.99 -25.49
C GLY A 139 -5.08 15.22 -24.71
N GLN A 140 -3.97 15.16 -25.45
CA GLN A 140 -2.64 15.53 -24.94
C GLN A 140 -1.93 16.46 -25.95
N PRO A 141 -2.46 17.67 -26.20
CA PRO A 141 -1.87 18.60 -27.16
C PRO A 141 -0.47 19.03 -26.77
N GLY A 142 -0.14 19.07 -25.48
CA GLY A 142 1.19 19.43 -24.97
C GLY A 142 2.30 18.39 -25.17
N LEU A 143 1.97 17.15 -25.59
CA LEU A 143 2.97 16.11 -25.94
C LEU A 143 3.40 16.17 -27.41
N GLY A 144 2.86 17.09 -28.19
CA GLY A 144 3.20 17.29 -29.60
C GLY A 144 4.27 18.35 -29.82
N VAL A 145 4.40 18.76 -31.10
CA VAL A 145 5.26 19.90 -31.47
C VAL A 145 4.74 21.17 -30.79
N HIS A 146 5.66 21.99 -30.29
CA HIS A 146 5.34 23.23 -29.60
C HIS A 146 4.44 24.12 -30.46
N ALA A 147 3.33 24.59 -29.91
CA ALA A 147 2.35 25.37 -30.63
C ALA A 147 2.98 26.68 -31.14
N ALA A 148 2.81 26.99 -32.43
CA ALA A 148 3.52 28.08 -33.09
C ALA A 148 3.05 29.48 -32.65
N GLY A 149 1.73 29.65 -32.44
CA GLY A 149 1.14 30.93 -32.04
C GLY A 149 0.97 31.09 -30.53
N PRO A 150 1.02 32.33 -29.98
CA PRO A 150 0.77 32.60 -28.57
C PRO A 150 -0.59 32.10 -28.07
N GLY A 151 -1.64 32.29 -28.85
CA GLY A 151 -2.99 31.81 -28.53
C GLY A 151 -3.06 30.29 -28.42
N ALA A 152 -2.41 29.57 -29.34
CA ALA A 152 -2.36 28.13 -29.28
C ALA A 152 -1.58 27.62 -28.05
N ARG A 153 -0.49 28.27 -27.67
CA ARG A 153 0.25 27.95 -26.43
C ARG A 153 -0.61 28.16 -25.19
N ARG A 154 -1.32 29.29 -25.14
CA ARG A 154 -2.25 29.59 -24.03
C ARG A 154 -3.34 28.53 -23.88
N TYR A 155 -3.93 28.08 -25.00
CA TYR A 155 -4.90 26.98 -24.96
C TYR A 155 -4.28 25.70 -24.41
N VAL A 156 -3.06 25.35 -24.83
CA VAL A 156 -2.34 24.16 -24.35
C VAL A 156 -2.09 24.25 -22.85
N ASP A 157 -1.70 25.42 -22.34
CA ASP A 157 -1.46 25.65 -20.91
C ASP A 157 -2.75 25.51 -20.10
N LEU A 158 -3.84 26.17 -20.49
CA LEU A 158 -5.14 26.05 -19.84
C LEU A 158 -5.71 24.62 -19.90
N HIS A 159 -5.51 23.94 -21.04
CA HIS A 159 -5.89 22.54 -21.19
C HIS A 159 -5.09 21.65 -20.21
N GLY A 160 -3.79 21.86 -20.11
CA GLY A 160 -2.92 21.14 -19.17
C GLY A 160 -3.38 21.31 -17.72
N LEU A 161 -3.73 22.53 -17.31
CA LEU A 161 -4.28 22.83 -15.99
C LEU A 161 -5.60 22.10 -15.72
N CYS A 162 -6.53 22.11 -16.68
CA CYS A 162 -7.80 21.38 -16.55
C CYS A 162 -7.58 19.87 -16.44
N VAL A 163 -6.71 19.30 -17.29
CA VAL A 163 -6.36 17.87 -17.26
C VAL A 163 -5.73 17.49 -15.92
N GLN A 164 -4.82 18.32 -15.40
CA GLN A 164 -4.21 18.09 -14.09
C GLN A 164 -5.24 18.09 -12.97
N ALA A 165 -6.16 19.05 -12.97
CA ALA A 165 -7.22 19.12 -11.97
C ALA A 165 -8.19 17.92 -12.02
N VAL A 166 -8.54 17.42 -13.23
CA VAL A 166 -9.32 16.18 -13.38
C VAL A 166 -8.52 14.97 -12.91
N ALA A 167 -7.22 14.88 -13.26
CA ALA A 167 -6.35 13.80 -12.84
C ALA A 167 -6.19 13.77 -11.32
N ASP A 168 -6.18 14.95 -10.68
CA ASP A 168 -6.12 15.07 -9.22
C ASP A 168 -7.40 14.59 -8.51
N ALA A 169 -8.54 14.68 -9.14
CA ALA A 169 -9.81 14.21 -8.61
C ALA A 169 -10.09 12.75 -8.99
N ALA A 170 -9.47 12.22 -10.06
CA ALA A 170 -9.75 10.89 -10.58
C ALA A 170 -9.23 9.76 -9.68
N ASP A 171 -10.01 8.70 -9.56
CA ASP A 171 -9.58 7.44 -8.91
C ASP A 171 -8.56 6.69 -9.75
N ASP A 172 -8.70 6.77 -11.09
CA ASP A 172 -7.79 6.16 -12.05
C ASP A 172 -7.53 7.10 -13.23
N ALA A 173 -6.30 7.06 -13.74
CA ALA A 173 -5.92 7.74 -14.97
C ALA A 173 -5.14 6.80 -15.89
N PHE A 174 -5.42 6.87 -17.20
CA PHE A 174 -4.78 6.01 -18.19
C PHE A 174 -4.32 6.82 -19.40
N LEU A 175 -3.15 6.46 -19.93
CA LEU A 175 -2.66 6.94 -21.22
C LEU A 175 -2.97 5.90 -22.32
N VAL A 176 -3.61 6.35 -23.40
CA VAL A 176 -3.93 5.52 -24.56
C VAL A 176 -3.02 5.87 -25.71
N VAL A 177 -2.28 4.89 -26.19
CA VAL A 177 -1.37 5.01 -27.33
C VAL A 177 -1.59 3.82 -28.27
N GLY A 178 -1.96 4.07 -29.53
CA GLY A 178 -2.17 3.01 -30.52
C GLY A 178 -3.20 1.95 -30.09
N GLY A 179 -4.27 2.36 -29.41
CA GLY A 179 -5.30 1.45 -28.88
C GLY A 179 -4.89 0.63 -27.64
N ARG A 180 -3.69 0.86 -27.12
CA ARG A 180 -3.18 0.22 -25.89
C ARG A 180 -3.27 1.18 -24.71
N VAL A 181 -3.39 0.65 -23.50
CA VAL A 181 -3.61 1.40 -22.26
C VAL A 181 -2.43 1.23 -21.33
N THR A 182 -1.93 2.35 -20.79
CA THR A 182 -0.95 2.36 -19.70
C THR A 182 -1.56 3.09 -18.51
N PRO A 183 -1.65 2.49 -17.34
CA PRO A 183 -2.07 3.19 -16.14
C PRO A 183 -1.05 4.29 -15.79
N LEU A 184 -1.56 5.49 -15.48
CA LEU A 184 -0.76 6.59 -14.98
C LEU A 184 -0.84 6.55 -13.46
N VAL A 185 0.28 6.25 -12.85
CA VAL A 185 0.40 6.31 -11.39
C VAL A 185 0.69 7.76 -11.03
N ARG A 186 -0.05 8.34 -10.07
CA ARG A 186 0.40 9.57 -9.43
C ARG A 186 1.82 9.33 -8.94
N LEU A 187 2.76 10.11 -9.45
CA LEU A 187 3.95 10.37 -8.66
C LEU A 187 3.43 11.18 -7.48
N ASP A 188 3.10 10.48 -6.39
CA ASP A 188 2.97 11.09 -5.10
C ASP A 188 4.20 11.99 -4.94
N PRO A 189 4.08 13.30 -4.52
CA PRO A 189 5.24 14.15 -4.21
C PRO A 189 6.21 13.47 -3.26
N ALA A 190 5.79 12.40 -2.63
CA ALA A 190 6.61 11.33 -2.13
C ALA A 190 6.92 10.25 -3.21
N GLY A 191 7.67 10.55 -4.22
CA GLY A 191 8.64 9.59 -4.79
C GLY A 191 9.51 8.98 -3.69
N ALA A 192 9.56 9.66 -2.54
CA ALA A 192 9.83 9.17 -1.22
C ALA A 192 8.95 7.99 -0.76
N VAL A 193 7.67 7.84 -1.12
CA VAL A 193 6.81 6.75 -0.58
C VAL A 193 7.20 5.39 -1.15
N ALA A 194 7.45 5.26 -2.44
CA ALA A 194 7.94 3.99 -2.98
C ALA A 194 9.35 3.66 -2.48
N ALA A 195 10.22 4.66 -2.33
CA ALA A 195 11.54 4.50 -1.74
C ALA A 195 11.46 4.24 -0.23
N SER A 196 10.50 4.84 0.49
CA SER A 196 10.31 4.62 1.93
C SER A 196 9.70 3.24 2.22
N LEU A 197 8.79 2.72 1.39
CA LEU A 197 8.22 1.38 1.54
C LEU A 197 9.28 0.27 1.42
N ARG A 198 10.36 0.49 0.67
CA ARG A 198 11.48 -0.45 0.51
C ARG A 198 12.66 -0.18 1.44
N SER A 199 12.51 0.72 2.42
CA SER A 199 13.54 1.02 3.40
C SER A 199 13.51 0.01 4.55
N HIS A 200 14.60 -0.72 4.78
CA HIS A 200 14.73 -1.75 5.83
C HIS A 200 15.78 -1.38 6.88
N GLY A 201 15.66 -1.98 8.06
CA GLY A 201 16.50 -1.65 9.22
C GLY A 201 17.95 -2.10 9.10
N ASP A 202 18.21 -3.18 8.37
CA ASP A 202 19.54 -3.75 8.15
C ASP A 202 20.49 -2.80 7.39
N THR A 203 19.95 -1.98 6.48
CA THR A 203 20.74 -0.99 5.74
C THR A 203 20.96 0.32 6.50
N GLN A 204 20.47 0.43 7.75
CA GLN A 204 20.46 1.67 8.52
C GLN A 204 21.45 1.69 9.69
N VAL A 205 22.25 0.67 9.84
CA VAL A 205 23.24 0.54 10.93
C VAL A 205 24.62 0.86 10.40
N PRO A 206 25.22 2.03 10.77
CA PRO A 206 26.58 2.35 10.41
C PRO A 206 27.59 1.46 11.13
N ASP A 207 28.77 1.29 10.54
CA ASP A 207 29.86 0.55 11.16
C ASP A 207 30.22 1.12 12.54
N GLY A 208 30.41 0.23 13.50
CA GLY A 208 30.75 0.58 14.88
C GLY A 208 29.60 1.01 15.78
N ALA A 209 28.39 1.20 15.24
CA ALA A 209 27.20 1.48 16.06
C ALA A 209 26.60 0.17 16.60
N VAL A 210 26.02 0.24 17.81
CA VAL A 210 25.24 -0.87 18.36
C VAL A 210 23.91 -0.97 17.63
N ASP A 211 23.63 -2.15 17.07
CA ASP A 211 22.41 -2.40 16.30
C ASP A 211 21.19 -2.59 17.21
N LEU A 212 20.31 -1.59 17.20
CA LEU A 212 18.95 -1.63 17.76
C LEU A 212 17.88 -1.55 16.65
N ALA A 213 18.29 -1.49 15.39
CA ALA A 213 17.38 -1.36 14.24
C ALA A 213 16.87 -2.72 13.77
N VAL A 214 17.70 -3.74 13.75
CA VAL A 214 17.33 -5.10 13.34
C VAL A 214 16.72 -5.87 14.51
N ASN A 215 15.50 -6.33 14.36
CA ASN A 215 14.74 -7.04 15.41
C ASN A 215 14.90 -8.57 15.34
N VAL A 216 16.10 -9.05 15.15
CA VAL A 216 16.46 -10.47 15.13
C VAL A 216 17.27 -10.77 16.39
N GLN A 217 17.00 -11.91 17.06
CA GLN A 217 17.77 -12.36 18.20
C GLN A 217 19.18 -12.80 17.77
N PRO A 218 20.19 -12.74 18.67
CA PRO A 218 21.56 -13.11 18.36
C PRO A 218 21.69 -14.63 18.10
N GLY A 219 21.84 -15.02 16.85
CA GLY A 219 22.16 -16.37 16.41
C GLY A 219 21.17 -17.50 16.76
N PRO A 220 21.26 -18.62 16.06
CA PRO A 220 20.54 -19.83 16.41
C PRO A 220 21.13 -20.49 17.67
N PRO A 221 20.37 -21.38 18.37
CA PRO A 221 20.93 -22.24 19.39
C PRO A 221 21.99 -23.17 18.81
N GLU A 222 22.95 -23.57 19.62
CA GLU A 222 24.10 -24.39 19.21
C GLU A 222 23.66 -25.68 18.51
N TRP A 223 22.72 -26.42 19.10
CA TRP A 223 22.20 -27.66 18.53
C TRP A 223 21.60 -27.46 17.13
N LEU A 224 20.95 -26.29 16.86
CA LEU A 224 20.41 -25.98 15.55
C LEU A 224 21.52 -25.61 14.57
N ALA A 225 22.54 -24.87 15.03
CA ALA A 225 23.69 -24.55 14.20
C ALA A 225 24.43 -25.83 13.75
N GLU A 226 24.63 -26.79 14.66
CA GLU A 226 25.20 -28.11 14.36
C GLU A 226 24.35 -28.89 13.37
N ARG A 227 23.00 -28.89 13.56
CA ARG A 227 22.08 -29.55 12.66
C ARG A 227 22.11 -28.96 11.24
N LEU A 228 22.20 -27.62 11.14
CA LEU A 228 22.35 -26.94 9.86
C LEU A 228 23.68 -27.22 9.19
N ALA A 229 24.78 -27.28 9.97
CA ALA A 229 26.09 -27.64 9.44
C ALA A 229 26.11 -29.05 8.85
N ALA A 230 25.47 -30.02 9.52
CA ALA A 230 25.31 -31.39 9.00
C ALA A 230 24.46 -31.43 7.72
N GLY A 231 23.49 -30.55 7.58
CA GLY A 231 22.62 -30.46 6.37
C GLY A 231 23.33 -29.91 5.11
N VAL A 232 24.59 -29.46 5.24
CA VAL A 232 25.37 -29.02 4.07
C VAL A 232 25.63 -30.16 3.09
N ASP A 233 25.78 -31.39 3.62
CA ASP A 233 25.98 -32.57 2.78
C ASP A 233 24.79 -32.91 1.87
N ASP A 234 23.59 -32.44 2.23
CA ASP A 234 22.35 -32.66 1.47
C ASP A 234 22.13 -31.66 0.31
N LEU A 235 23.01 -30.66 0.15
CA LEU A 235 22.86 -29.58 -0.83
C LEU A 235 22.98 -30.02 -2.29
N ALA A 236 23.48 -31.23 -2.56
CA ALA A 236 23.58 -31.78 -3.92
C ALA A 236 22.20 -32.15 -4.51
N GLY A 237 21.18 -32.36 -3.67
CA GLY A 237 19.80 -32.65 -4.08
C GLY A 237 18.93 -31.43 -4.18
N TYR A 238 17.90 -31.47 -5.06
CA TYR A 238 16.86 -30.46 -5.03
C TYR A 238 16.04 -30.55 -3.73
N PRO A 239 15.66 -29.43 -3.13
CA PRO A 239 14.92 -29.43 -1.88
C PRO A 239 13.50 -30.03 -2.07
N ASP A 240 13.10 -30.89 -1.13
CA ASP A 240 11.74 -31.41 -0.98
C ASP A 240 11.07 -30.73 0.24
N ASP A 241 10.06 -29.93 0.01
CA ASP A 241 9.34 -29.21 1.07
C ASP A 241 8.28 -30.05 1.78
N GLY A 242 8.00 -31.28 1.32
CA GLY A 242 6.93 -32.14 1.82
C GLY A 242 7.01 -32.39 3.33
N PRO A 243 8.12 -32.92 3.87
CA PRO A 243 8.28 -33.17 5.31
C PRO A 243 8.15 -31.89 6.16
N ALA A 244 8.85 -30.81 5.79
CA ALA A 244 8.82 -29.54 6.49
C ALA A 244 7.42 -28.89 6.48
N ARG A 245 6.73 -28.96 5.37
CA ARG A 245 5.35 -28.50 5.20
C ARG A 245 4.38 -29.28 6.07
N ALA A 246 4.49 -30.60 6.09
CA ALA A 246 3.65 -31.46 6.93
C ALA A 246 3.88 -31.17 8.43
N ALA A 247 5.13 -31.01 8.85
CA ALA A 247 5.49 -30.68 10.22
C ALA A 247 4.93 -29.29 10.64
N ALA A 248 5.11 -28.27 9.79
CA ALA A 248 4.59 -26.94 10.06
C ALA A 248 3.05 -26.90 10.13
N ALA A 249 2.36 -27.62 9.25
CA ALA A 249 0.91 -27.75 9.28
C ALA A 249 0.42 -28.44 10.55
N ALA A 250 1.03 -29.57 10.91
CA ALA A 250 0.67 -30.36 12.09
C ALA A 250 0.79 -29.56 13.41
N ARG A 251 1.77 -28.65 13.52
CA ARG A 251 1.90 -27.74 14.65
C ARG A 251 0.63 -26.93 14.94
N HIS A 252 -0.15 -26.64 13.90
CA HIS A 252 -1.38 -25.87 13.98
C HIS A 252 -2.65 -26.74 13.82
N GLY A 253 -2.53 -28.07 13.92
CA GLY A 253 -3.64 -29.00 13.73
C GLY A 253 -4.19 -29.00 12.30
N ARG A 254 -3.37 -28.66 11.29
CA ARG A 254 -3.75 -28.56 9.87
C ARG A 254 -3.15 -29.67 9.03
N GLY A 255 -3.74 -29.94 7.86
CA GLY A 255 -3.18 -30.82 6.84
C GLY A 255 -2.05 -30.14 6.05
N ALA A 256 -1.18 -30.94 5.44
CA ALA A 256 -0.08 -30.42 4.61
C ALA A 256 -0.56 -29.60 3.40
N ASP A 257 -1.76 -29.86 2.90
CA ASP A 257 -2.42 -29.08 1.83
C ASP A 257 -2.92 -27.70 2.29
N GLU A 258 -2.95 -27.46 3.60
CA GLU A 258 -3.28 -26.16 4.21
C GLU A 258 -2.04 -25.34 4.58
N CYS A 259 -0.84 -25.76 4.16
CA CYS A 259 0.42 -25.09 4.44
C CYS A 259 1.26 -24.89 3.19
N VAL A 260 1.96 -23.75 3.10
CA VAL A 260 3.02 -23.49 2.12
C VAL A 260 4.25 -22.98 2.85
N VAL A 261 5.41 -23.58 2.60
CA VAL A 261 6.70 -23.11 3.14
C VAL A 261 7.28 -22.11 2.16
N VAL A 262 7.82 -20.99 2.66
CA VAL A 262 8.26 -19.85 1.84
C VAL A 262 9.68 -19.41 2.21
N ASN A 263 10.38 -18.80 1.26
CA ASN A 263 11.72 -18.25 1.41
C ASN A 263 11.71 -16.94 2.23
N GLY A 264 11.32 -17.07 3.51
CA GLY A 264 10.95 -15.99 4.40
C GLY A 264 9.53 -15.46 4.12
N ALA A 265 8.90 -14.88 5.14
CA ALA A 265 7.53 -14.35 5.04
C ALA A 265 7.35 -13.36 3.87
N SER A 266 8.39 -12.61 3.51
CA SER A 266 8.36 -11.63 2.41
C SER A 266 8.06 -12.25 1.05
N GLU A 267 8.49 -13.48 0.76
CA GLU A 267 8.11 -14.16 -0.49
C GLU A 267 6.58 -14.22 -0.64
N LEU A 268 5.88 -14.57 0.44
CA LEU A 268 4.42 -14.66 0.40
C LEU A 268 3.76 -13.32 0.01
N PHE A 269 4.25 -12.21 0.57
CA PHE A 269 3.67 -10.90 0.27
C PHE A 269 3.78 -10.54 -1.22
N TRP A 270 4.88 -10.93 -1.88
CA TRP A 270 5.04 -10.75 -3.32
C TRP A 270 4.11 -11.66 -4.14
N LEU A 271 3.70 -12.81 -3.61
CA LEU A 271 2.72 -13.68 -4.26
C LEU A 271 1.28 -13.15 -4.13
N LEU A 272 0.97 -12.31 -3.14
CA LEU A 272 -0.40 -11.81 -2.94
C LEU A 272 -0.92 -11.05 -4.17
N GLY A 273 -0.13 -10.13 -4.70
CA GLY A 273 -0.51 -9.34 -5.88
C GLY A 273 -0.46 -10.13 -7.17
N SER A 274 0.67 -10.82 -7.43
CA SER A 274 0.93 -11.52 -8.69
C SER A 274 0.04 -12.76 -8.89
N VAL A 275 -0.24 -13.50 -7.82
CA VAL A 275 -0.97 -14.78 -7.87
C VAL A 275 -2.44 -14.62 -7.53
N LEU A 276 -2.77 -13.93 -6.42
CA LEU A 276 -4.15 -13.80 -5.97
C LEU A 276 -4.92 -12.73 -6.74
N ARG A 277 -4.23 -11.71 -7.24
CA ARG A 277 -4.78 -10.62 -8.05
C ARG A 277 -6.05 -10.02 -7.46
N PRO A 278 -5.99 -9.50 -6.22
CA PRO A 278 -7.15 -8.88 -5.62
C PRO A 278 -7.55 -7.63 -6.41
N ARG A 279 -8.84 -7.33 -6.46
CA ARG A 279 -9.35 -6.12 -7.13
C ARG A 279 -9.03 -4.86 -6.34
N ARG A 280 -9.02 -4.96 -5.02
CA ARG A 280 -8.68 -3.87 -4.10
C ARG A 280 -8.16 -4.45 -2.79
N ALA A 281 -7.01 -3.97 -2.36
CA ALA A 281 -6.44 -4.35 -1.07
C ALA A 281 -6.58 -3.24 -0.04
N ALA A 282 -6.71 -3.61 1.23
CA ALA A 282 -6.55 -2.72 2.38
C ALA A 282 -5.30 -3.15 3.17
N CYS A 283 -4.35 -2.24 3.36
CA CYS A 283 -3.19 -2.46 4.22
C CYS A 283 -3.34 -1.63 5.50
N VAL A 284 -3.26 -2.30 6.64
CA VAL A 284 -3.33 -1.64 7.95
C VAL A 284 -1.97 -1.03 8.26
N HIS A 285 -1.95 0.26 8.66
CA HIS A 285 -0.73 1.03 8.97
C HIS A 285 -0.84 1.81 10.30
N PRO A 286 0.30 2.19 10.93
CA PRO A 286 1.66 1.78 10.57
C PRO A 286 1.80 0.28 10.63
N SER A 287 2.51 -0.31 9.67
CA SER A 287 2.83 -1.74 9.64
C SER A 287 4.05 -2.01 8.75
N PHE A 288 4.51 -3.27 8.70
CA PHE A 288 5.56 -3.70 7.78
C PHE A 288 5.15 -3.38 6.34
N THR A 289 6.04 -2.74 5.60
CA THR A 289 5.70 -2.06 4.35
C THR A 289 5.74 -2.95 3.11
N GLU A 290 6.41 -4.12 3.20
CA GLU A 290 6.54 -5.03 2.05
C GLU A 290 5.21 -5.51 1.45
N PRO A 291 4.16 -5.82 2.22
CA PRO A 291 2.87 -6.20 1.63
C PRO A 291 2.29 -5.11 0.73
N GLU A 292 2.32 -3.85 1.18
CA GLU A 292 1.85 -2.72 0.37
C GLU A 292 2.73 -2.52 -0.86
N ALA A 293 4.06 -2.59 -0.70
CA ALA A 293 5.00 -2.45 -1.81
C ALA A 293 4.75 -3.50 -2.90
N ALA A 294 4.60 -4.78 -2.52
CA ALA A 294 4.35 -5.89 -3.42
C ALA A 294 2.99 -5.79 -4.15
N LEU A 295 1.95 -5.39 -3.43
CA LEU A 295 0.62 -5.19 -4.02
C LEU A 295 0.62 -4.05 -5.05
N ARG A 296 1.25 -2.92 -4.73
CA ARG A 296 1.38 -1.77 -5.64
C ARG A 296 2.23 -2.11 -6.86
N ASP A 297 3.32 -2.84 -6.68
CA ASP A 297 4.19 -3.31 -7.78
C ASP A 297 3.43 -4.22 -8.75
N SER A 298 2.47 -5.00 -8.23
CA SER A 298 1.56 -5.83 -9.03
C SER A 298 0.36 -5.06 -9.63
N GLY A 299 0.30 -3.74 -9.49
CA GLY A 299 -0.80 -2.90 -10.00
C GLY A 299 -2.11 -3.00 -9.21
N VAL A 300 -2.09 -3.55 -7.99
CA VAL A 300 -3.28 -3.66 -7.14
C VAL A 300 -3.57 -2.33 -6.46
N PRO A 301 -4.79 -1.76 -6.57
CA PRO A 301 -5.20 -0.59 -5.81
C PRO A 301 -5.16 -0.86 -4.31
N VAL A 302 -4.40 -0.05 -3.55
CA VAL A 302 -4.23 -0.22 -2.11
C VAL A 302 -4.80 0.98 -1.34
N VAL A 303 -5.70 0.70 -0.40
CA VAL A 303 -6.20 1.66 0.59
C VAL A 303 -5.48 1.44 1.91
N ARG A 304 -4.96 2.50 2.51
CA ARG A 304 -4.36 2.45 3.85
C ARG A 304 -5.44 2.62 4.91
N VAL A 305 -5.46 1.73 5.88
CA VAL A 305 -6.31 1.80 7.09
C VAL A 305 -5.40 2.12 8.26
N MET A 306 -5.59 3.30 8.87
CA MET A 306 -4.67 3.76 9.91
C MET A 306 -5.07 3.21 11.29
N ARG A 307 -4.08 2.74 12.04
CA ARG A 307 -4.19 2.38 13.46
C ARG A 307 -4.26 3.65 14.31
N ASP A 308 -4.92 3.59 15.43
CA ASP A 308 -5.07 4.72 16.34
C ASP A 308 -4.02 4.68 17.46
N PRO A 309 -3.06 5.63 17.48
CA PRO A 309 -2.00 5.69 18.50
C PRO A 309 -2.53 5.99 19.92
N ASP A 310 -3.72 6.59 20.02
CA ASP A 310 -4.35 6.91 21.32
C ASP A 310 -5.18 5.75 21.87
N ARG A 311 -5.40 4.72 21.05
CA ARG A 311 -5.99 3.44 21.42
C ARG A 311 -4.99 2.29 21.33
N GLU A 312 -3.76 2.52 21.78
CA GLU A 312 -2.66 1.53 21.76
C GLU A 312 -2.46 0.86 20.39
N TRP A 313 -2.58 1.64 19.32
CA TRP A 313 -2.46 1.17 17.94
C TRP A 313 -3.50 0.11 17.53
N ALA A 314 -4.67 0.10 18.15
CA ALA A 314 -5.74 -0.82 17.79
C ALA A 314 -6.26 -0.56 16.36
N VAL A 315 -6.62 -1.64 15.68
CA VAL A 315 -7.32 -1.58 14.38
C VAL A 315 -8.82 -1.38 14.62
N ASP A 316 -9.43 -0.46 13.88
CA ASP A 316 -10.88 -0.44 13.74
C ASP A 316 -11.31 -1.26 12.51
N PRO A 317 -11.91 -2.44 12.67
CA PRO A 317 -12.39 -3.24 11.55
C PRO A 317 -13.44 -2.52 10.69
N GLY A 318 -14.17 -1.54 11.29
CA GLY A 318 -15.17 -0.74 10.59
C GLY A 318 -14.55 0.26 9.59
N ALA A 319 -13.28 0.63 9.77
CA ALA A 319 -12.55 1.49 8.85
C ALA A 319 -12.08 0.77 7.58
N VAL A 320 -12.15 -0.58 7.52
CA VAL A 320 -11.76 -1.36 6.35
C VAL A 320 -12.86 -1.28 5.28
N PRO A 321 -12.56 -0.76 4.08
CA PRO A 321 -13.56 -0.60 3.04
C PRO A 321 -14.28 -1.92 2.71
N GLY A 322 -15.61 -1.84 2.56
CA GLY A 322 -16.44 -2.98 2.18
C GLY A 322 -16.00 -3.61 0.84
N ALA A 323 -15.49 -2.82 -0.10
CA ALA A 323 -15.03 -3.27 -1.41
C ALA A 323 -13.63 -3.93 -1.39
N ALA A 324 -12.88 -3.89 -0.28
CA ALA A 324 -11.59 -4.57 -0.18
C ALA A 324 -11.80 -6.08 -0.11
N ASP A 325 -11.26 -6.81 -1.08
CA ASP A 325 -11.29 -8.27 -1.16
C ASP A 325 -9.99 -8.92 -0.62
N LEU A 326 -8.98 -8.11 -0.31
CA LEU A 326 -7.80 -8.50 0.44
C LEU A 326 -7.54 -7.49 1.55
N VAL A 327 -7.24 -7.98 2.76
CA VAL A 327 -6.81 -7.15 3.91
C VAL A 327 -5.49 -7.71 4.44
N VAL A 328 -4.53 -6.84 4.74
CA VAL A 328 -3.25 -7.24 5.34
C VAL A 328 -3.02 -6.45 6.63
N LEU A 329 -2.69 -7.15 7.71
CA LEU A 329 -2.34 -6.57 9.00
C LEU A 329 -1.25 -7.37 9.71
N GLY A 330 -0.41 -6.71 10.51
CA GLY A 330 0.57 -7.35 11.40
C GLY A 330 -0.05 -7.68 12.77
N ARG A 331 0.29 -8.86 13.34
CA ARG A 331 -0.16 -9.29 14.66
C ARG A 331 0.82 -10.28 15.32
N PRO A 332 1.69 -9.88 16.23
CA PRO A 332 2.00 -8.50 16.66
C PRO A 332 2.47 -7.62 15.51
N ASP A 333 2.01 -6.37 15.52
CA ASP A 333 2.33 -5.43 14.47
C ASP A 333 3.79 -4.93 14.55
N ASN A 334 4.38 -4.65 13.43
CA ASN A 334 5.67 -3.97 13.29
C ASN A 334 5.46 -2.64 12.54
N PRO A 335 5.60 -1.45 13.16
CA PRO A 335 6.56 -1.17 14.24
C PRO A 335 5.96 -1.01 15.65
N SER A 336 4.64 -1.07 15.82
CA SER A 336 4.02 -0.73 17.11
C SER A 336 4.20 -1.80 18.20
N GLY A 337 4.31 -3.07 17.81
CA GLY A 337 4.28 -4.21 18.73
C GLY A 337 2.87 -4.54 19.24
N ALA A 338 1.85 -3.86 18.73
CA ALA A 338 0.46 -4.05 19.15
C ALA A 338 -0.05 -5.44 18.79
N LEU A 339 -0.78 -6.04 19.72
CA LEU A 339 -1.46 -7.33 19.56
C LEU A 339 -2.97 -7.10 19.53
N ASP A 340 -3.56 -7.00 18.34
CA ASP A 340 -4.99 -6.88 18.22
C ASP A 340 -5.70 -8.12 18.80
N PRO A 341 -6.86 -7.96 19.48
CA PRO A 341 -7.68 -9.08 19.89
C PRO A 341 -8.07 -9.98 18.72
N VAL A 342 -8.27 -11.28 18.99
CA VAL A 342 -8.70 -12.26 17.99
C VAL A 342 -10.00 -11.83 17.31
N GLU A 343 -10.91 -11.26 18.08
CA GLU A 343 -12.22 -10.73 17.65
C GLU A 343 -12.09 -9.64 16.59
N THR A 344 -11.00 -8.86 16.61
CA THR A 344 -10.71 -7.86 15.56
C THR A 344 -10.51 -8.56 14.22
N VAL A 345 -9.75 -9.65 14.20
CA VAL A 345 -9.51 -10.43 12.96
C VAL A 345 -10.78 -11.17 12.52
N GLU A 346 -11.54 -11.71 13.47
CA GLU A 346 -12.83 -12.36 13.18
C GLU A 346 -13.79 -11.42 12.44
N ARG A 347 -13.89 -10.17 12.88
CA ARG A 347 -14.73 -9.14 12.24
C ARG A 347 -14.24 -8.74 10.84
N LEU A 348 -12.97 -8.95 10.52
CA LEU A 348 -12.41 -8.72 9.18
C LEU A 348 -12.72 -9.88 8.23
N CYS A 349 -12.79 -11.12 8.75
CA CYS A 349 -13.04 -12.32 7.97
C CYS A 349 -14.49 -12.40 7.50
N ARG A 350 -14.68 -12.64 6.20
CA ARG A 350 -16.01 -12.84 5.59
C ARG A 350 -15.87 -13.59 4.27
N PRO A 351 -16.93 -14.24 3.76
CA PRO A 351 -16.90 -14.86 2.43
C PRO A 351 -16.47 -13.86 1.35
N GLY A 352 -15.58 -14.29 0.45
CA GLY A 352 -15.08 -13.49 -0.66
C GLY A 352 -13.97 -12.49 -0.30
N ARG A 353 -13.52 -12.44 0.97
CA ARG A 353 -12.38 -11.63 1.40
C ARG A 353 -11.25 -12.52 1.90
N ILE A 354 -10.03 -12.23 1.49
CA ILE A 354 -8.82 -12.83 2.05
C ILE A 354 -8.28 -11.90 3.12
N VAL A 355 -8.01 -12.43 4.33
CA VAL A 355 -7.39 -11.70 5.43
C VAL A 355 -6.03 -12.31 5.70
N VAL A 356 -4.98 -11.57 5.38
CA VAL A 356 -3.59 -11.96 5.61
C VAL A 356 -3.12 -11.37 6.93
N VAL A 357 -2.78 -12.22 7.87
CA VAL A 357 -2.23 -11.83 9.16
C VAL A 357 -0.73 -12.13 9.18
N ASP A 358 0.08 -11.09 9.22
CA ASP A 358 1.53 -11.22 9.40
C ASP A 358 1.83 -11.51 10.87
N GLU A 359 2.03 -12.77 11.17
CA GLU A 359 2.40 -13.31 12.48
C GLU A 359 3.92 -13.56 12.60
N ALA A 360 4.75 -12.75 11.93
CA ALA A 360 6.23 -12.90 11.97
C ALA A 360 6.81 -12.80 13.39
N PHE A 361 6.07 -12.22 14.34
CA PHE A 361 6.44 -12.11 15.75
C PHE A 361 5.63 -13.02 16.68
N ALA A 362 4.80 -13.89 16.15
CA ALA A 362 3.97 -14.77 16.96
C ALA A 362 4.77 -15.84 17.75
N GLU A 363 6.02 -16.11 17.37
CA GLU A 363 6.91 -16.97 18.16
C GLU A 363 7.23 -16.42 19.58
N PHE A 364 6.96 -15.11 19.80
CA PHE A 364 7.09 -14.45 21.11
C PHE A 364 5.81 -14.49 21.96
N LEU A 365 4.71 -15.06 21.43
CA LEU A 365 3.41 -15.15 22.09
C LEU A 365 3.18 -16.51 22.71
N ASP A 366 2.20 -16.59 23.61
CA ASP A 366 1.60 -17.85 24.02
C ASP A 366 0.70 -18.42 22.90
N ASP A 367 0.55 -19.76 22.88
CA ASP A 367 -0.22 -20.43 21.81
C ASP A 367 -1.70 -20.03 21.82
N ALA A 368 -2.25 -19.64 22.97
CA ALA A 368 -3.64 -19.19 23.12
C ALA A 368 -3.97 -17.95 22.27
N ASP A 369 -2.96 -17.13 21.93
CA ASP A 369 -3.14 -15.93 21.13
C ASP A 369 -3.01 -16.19 19.63
N GLY A 370 -2.70 -17.41 19.22
CA GLY A 370 -2.44 -17.78 17.82
C GLY A 370 -3.70 -17.87 16.96
N LEU A 371 -3.60 -17.41 15.71
CA LEU A 371 -4.67 -17.53 14.71
C LEU A 371 -4.45 -18.69 13.73
N ALA A 372 -3.23 -19.23 13.65
CA ALA A 372 -2.85 -20.19 12.64
C ALA A 372 -3.67 -21.50 12.68
N GLY A 373 -4.21 -21.90 13.85
CA GLY A 373 -5.11 -23.05 14.01
C GLY A 373 -6.57 -22.82 13.63
N ARG A 374 -7.01 -21.55 13.42
CA ARG A 374 -8.43 -21.20 13.19
C ARG A 374 -8.85 -21.57 11.77
N ARG A 375 -9.67 -22.63 11.66
CA ARG A 375 -10.25 -23.10 10.39
C ARG A 375 -11.65 -22.54 10.12
N ASP A 376 -12.28 -22.04 11.14
CA ASP A 376 -13.64 -21.50 11.14
C ASP A 376 -13.72 -20.11 10.49
N LEU A 377 -12.58 -19.41 10.33
CA LEU A 377 -12.53 -18.06 9.76
C LEU A 377 -12.32 -18.13 8.24
N PRO A 378 -13.32 -17.71 7.44
CA PRO A 378 -13.22 -17.80 5.98
C PRO A 378 -12.13 -16.87 5.44
N GLY A 379 -11.29 -17.39 4.54
CA GLY A 379 -10.26 -16.62 3.86
C GLY A 379 -9.07 -16.18 4.73
N LEU A 380 -8.96 -16.65 5.97
CA LEU A 380 -7.83 -16.35 6.84
C LEU A 380 -6.55 -17.02 6.34
N LEU A 381 -5.47 -16.24 6.19
CA LEU A 381 -4.12 -16.69 5.84
C LEU A 381 -3.14 -16.14 6.87
N CYS A 382 -2.59 -17.00 7.72
CA CYS A 382 -1.60 -16.64 8.73
C CYS A 382 -0.19 -16.88 8.18
N VAL A 383 0.68 -15.87 8.27
CA VAL A 383 2.06 -15.90 7.78
C VAL A 383 3.00 -15.95 8.97
N ARG A 384 3.83 -16.97 9.04
CA ARG A 384 4.79 -17.23 10.11
C ARG A 384 6.23 -17.03 9.64
N SER A 385 7.08 -16.51 10.53
CA SER A 385 8.51 -16.34 10.28
C SER A 385 9.31 -16.97 11.41
N LEU A 386 10.28 -17.81 11.09
CA LEU A 386 11.21 -18.38 12.05
C LEU A 386 12.49 -17.55 12.20
N THR A 387 12.59 -16.43 11.50
CA THR A 387 13.82 -15.63 11.42
C THR A 387 14.08 -14.78 12.66
N LYS A 388 13.05 -14.45 13.45
CA LYS A 388 13.17 -13.42 14.51
C LYS A 388 13.63 -13.99 15.84
N LEU A 389 12.88 -14.92 16.42
CA LEU A 389 13.21 -15.55 17.69
C LEU A 389 14.45 -16.44 17.60
N TRP A 390 14.63 -17.12 16.46
CA TRP A 390 15.66 -18.13 16.28
C TRP A 390 16.96 -17.61 15.67
N GLY A 391 17.06 -16.31 15.38
CA GLY A 391 18.30 -15.73 14.83
C GLY A 391 18.64 -16.19 13.41
N LEU A 392 17.63 -16.51 12.58
CA LEU A 392 17.79 -17.15 11.28
C LEU A 392 17.50 -16.20 10.09
N ALA A 393 17.76 -14.90 10.23
CA ALA A 393 17.41 -13.94 9.19
C ALA A 393 18.05 -14.25 7.83
N GLY A 394 19.30 -14.69 7.81
CA GLY A 394 20.05 -15.06 6.61
C GLY A 394 19.57 -16.36 5.95
N LEU A 395 18.93 -17.27 6.70
CA LEU A 395 18.45 -18.54 6.20
C LEU A 395 17.18 -18.43 5.35
N ARG A 396 16.41 -17.35 5.53
CA ARG A 396 15.17 -17.09 4.78
C ARG A 396 14.13 -18.21 4.95
N VAL A 397 13.59 -18.41 6.14
CA VAL A 397 12.62 -19.46 6.43
C VAL A 397 11.34 -18.90 7.04
N GLY A 398 10.22 -19.31 6.48
CA GLY A 398 8.87 -19.00 6.93
C GLY A 398 7.84 -19.93 6.28
N TYR A 399 6.60 -19.80 6.69
CA TYR A 399 5.50 -20.55 6.12
C TYR A 399 4.18 -19.79 6.27
N ALA A 400 3.19 -20.19 5.51
CA ALA A 400 1.83 -19.70 5.72
C ALA A 400 0.86 -20.88 5.83
N VAL A 401 -0.18 -20.67 6.64
CA VAL A 401 -1.29 -21.63 6.79
C VAL A 401 -2.62 -20.94 6.52
N GLY A 402 -3.51 -21.67 5.84
CA GLY A 402 -4.82 -21.16 5.46
C GLY A 402 -5.66 -22.23 4.74
N PRO A 403 -6.81 -21.86 4.15
CA PRO A 403 -7.63 -22.78 3.38
C PRO A 403 -6.86 -23.44 2.23
N SER A 404 -7.03 -24.76 2.03
CA SER A 404 -6.27 -25.55 1.04
C SER A 404 -6.38 -24.99 -0.39
N ALA A 405 -7.55 -24.49 -0.79
CA ALA A 405 -7.74 -23.87 -2.09
C ALA A 405 -6.88 -22.60 -2.28
N LEU A 406 -6.68 -21.83 -1.22
CA LEU A 406 -5.83 -20.63 -1.24
C LEU A 406 -4.35 -21.02 -1.28
N ILE A 407 -3.96 -21.99 -0.46
CA ILE A 407 -2.60 -22.54 -0.44
C ILE A 407 -2.22 -23.15 -1.79
N THR A 408 -3.12 -23.91 -2.42
CA THR A 408 -2.90 -24.47 -3.77
C THR A 408 -2.60 -23.37 -4.80
N ARG A 409 -3.38 -22.30 -4.81
CA ARG A 409 -3.13 -21.14 -5.72
C ARG A 409 -1.75 -20.53 -5.49
N LEU A 410 -1.38 -20.29 -4.24
CA LEU A 410 -0.08 -19.71 -3.87
C LEU A 410 1.07 -20.64 -4.28
N THR A 411 0.94 -21.94 -4.03
CA THR A 411 1.96 -22.94 -4.41
C THR A 411 2.17 -23.00 -5.93
N GLN A 412 1.08 -22.96 -6.71
CA GLN A 412 1.17 -22.98 -8.18
C GLN A 412 1.81 -21.74 -8.78
N GLY A 413 1.71 -20.59 -8.10
CA GLY A 413 2.25 -19.33 -8.58
C GLY A 413 3.68 -19.02 -8.15
N ARG A 414 4.30 -19.90 -7.35
CA ARG A 414 5.65 -19.68 -6.83
C ARG A 414 6.72 -20.41 -7.62
N GLN A 415 7.96 -19.99 -7.45
CA GLN A 415 9.14 -20.64 -8.02
C GLN A 415 9.27 -22.08 -7.48
N PRO A 416 9.55 -23.09 -8.33
CA PRO A 416 9.88 -24.44 -7.88
C PRO A 416 11.10 -24.46 -6.95
N TRP A 417 11.19 -25.48 -6.10
CA TRP A 417 12.33 -25.74 -5.20
C TRP A 417 12.67 -24.59 -4.24
N SER A 418 11.73 -23.76 -3.90
CA SER A 418 11.84 -22.78 -2.83
C SER A 418 11.09 -23.30 -1.59
N PRO A 419 11.63 -23.14 -0.37
CA PRO A 419 12.92 -22.58 0.01
C PRO A 419 14.07 -23.59 -0.10
N ASN A 420 15.30 -23.15 0.26
CA ASN A 420 16.51 -23.97 0.23
C ASN A 420 16.49 -25.09 1.29
N THR A 421 17.31 -26.14 1.07
CA THR A 421 17.40 -27.33 1.93
C THR A 421 17.64 -26.99 3.40
N LEU A 422 18.58 -26.09 3.73
CA LEU A 422 18.88 -25.72 5.12
C LEU A 422 17.69 -25.02 5.80
N ALA A 423 16.91 -24.24 5.07
CA ALA A 423 15.69 -23.63 5.58
C ALA A 423 14.63 -24.69 5.95
N LEU A 424 14.47 -25.73 5.12
CA LEU A 424 13.59 -26.86 5.40
C LEU A 424 14.07 -27.65 6.63
N THR A 425 15.36 -27.97 6.71
CA THR A 425 15.98 -28.61 7.88
C THR A 425 15.74 -27.82 9.17
N ALA A 426 15.89 -26.48 9.12
CA ALA A 426 15.59 -25.63 10.27
C ALA A 426 14.10 -25.71 10.66
N LEU A 427 13.19 -25.62 9.71
CA LEU A 427 11.75 -25.65 9.98
C LEU A 427 11.35 -26.98 10.63
N GLU A 428 11.77 -28.12 10.10
CA GLU A 428 11.52 -29.44 10.68
C GLU A 428 12.05 -29.57 12.10
N SER A 429 13.28 -29.09 12.34
CA SER A 429 13.93 -29.15 13.66
C SER A 429 13.21 -28.27 14.69
N LEU A 430 12.70 -27.10 14.26
CA LEU A 430 12.09 -26.11 15.16
C LEU A 430 10.64 -26.45 15.55
N VAL A 431 9.92 -27.22 14.74
CA VAL A 431 8.54 -27.62 15.06
C VAL A 431 8.48 -28.39 16.39
N GLY A 432 9.50 -29.21 16.70
CA GLY A 432 9.61 -29.95 17.96
C GLY A 432 10.20 -29.17 19.15
N ALA A 433 10.67 -27.93 18.94
CA ALA A 433 11.44 -27.17 19.94
C ALA A 433 10.57 -26.22 20.80
N GLU A 434 9.32 -26.61 21.09
CA GLU A 434 8.35 -25.72 21.76
C GLU A 434 8.79 -25.26 23.17
N ALA A 435 9.41 -26.14 23.96
CA ALA A 435 9.90 -25.80 25.29
C ALA A 435 11.00 -24.73 25.23
N GLU A 436 11.90 -24.82 24.25
CA GLU A 436 12.95 -23.82 24.05
C GLU A 436 12.37 -22.52 23.48
N ARG A 437 11.39 -22.61 22.55
CA ARG A 437 10.65 -21.42 22.06
C ARG A 437 10.10 -20.61 23.23
N ARG A 438 9.36 -21.25 24.15
CA ARG A 438 8.80 -20.60 25.35
C ARG A 438 9.89 -19.97 26.20
N SER A 439 10.94 -20.72 26.51
CA SER A 439 12.07 -20.23 27.33
C SER A 439 12.70 -18.97 26.74
N ARG A 440 12.94 -18.94 25.42
CA ARG A 440 13.47 -17.77 24.70
C ARG A 440 12.47 -16.61 24.67
N ALA A 441 11.20 -16.87 24.40
CA ALA A 441 10.15 -15.86 24.40
C ALA A 441 10.00 -15.20 25.78
N ASP A 442 9.99 -15.99 26.86
CA ASP A 442 9.93 -15.52 28.25
C ASP A 442 11.15 -14.67 28.62
N ALA A 443 12.34 -15.07 28.20
CA ALA A 443 13.56 -14.29 28.45
C ALA A 443 13.49 -12.91 27.79
N VAL A 444 13.04 -12.85 26.54
CA VAL A 444 12.79 -11.58 25.83
C VAL A 444 11.67 -10.79 26.48
N GLY A 445 10.60 -11.45 26.92
CA GLY A 445 9.47 -10.83 27.63
C GLY A 445 9.91 -10.09 28.89
N ARG A 446 10.78 -10.71 29.70
CA ARG A 446 11.34 -10.06 30.91
C ARG A 446 12.19 -8.83 30.55
N LEU A 447 13.10 -8.95 29.59
CA LEU A 447 13.94 -7.82 29.15
C LEU A 447 13.09 -6.68 28.57
N ARG A 448 12.02 -7.01 27.82
CA ARG A 448 11.08 -6.04 27.29
C ARG A 448 10.33 -5.29 28.39
N ALA A 449 9.82 -6.00 29.39
CA ALA A 449 9.11 -5.41 30.52
C ALA A 449 9.99 -4.46 31.32
N ASP A 450 11.25 -4.85 31.59
CA ASP A 450 12.24 -4.01 32.25
C ASP A 450 12.51 -2.74 31.41
N LEU A 451 12.74 -2.89 30.10
CA LEU A 451 13.02 -1.76 29.19
C LEU A 451 11.84 -0.79 29.09
N ILE A 452 10.59 -1.28 29.00
CA ILE A 452 9.38 -0.44 29.01
C ILE A 452 9.32 0.39 30.29
N ARG A 453 9.47 -0.25 31.45
CA ARG A 453 9.47 0.43 32.75
C ARG A 453 10.52 1.53 32.82
N ASP A 454 11.76 1.23 32.41
CA ASP A 454 12.89 2.13 32.52
C ASP A 454 12.79 3.31 31.53
N LEU A 455 12.25 3.09 30.33
CA LEU A 455 11.98 4.14 29.36
C LEU A 455 10.80 5.03 29.76
N ARG A 456 9.74 4.46 30.33
CA ARG A 456 8.59 5.24 30.86
C ARG A 456 8.96 6.13 32.03
N ALA A 457 10.05 5.84 32.73
CA ALA A 457 10.62 6.70 33.77
C ALA A 457 11.42 7.90 33.23
N VAL A 458 11.57 8.03 31.91
CA VAL A 458 12.21 9.19 31.27
C VAL A 458 11.13 10.18 30.83
N ASP A 459 11.01 11.31 31.53
CA ASP A 459 10.04 12.36 31.23
C ASP A 459 10.15 12.84 29.78
N GLY A 460 9.02 12.91 29.09
CA GLY A 460 8.93 13.38 27.70
C GLY A 460 9.04 12.26 26.65
N LEU A 461 9.27 11.02 27.03
CA LEU A 461 9.10 9.88 26.14
C LEU A 461 7.69 9.31 26.24
N ARG A 462 7.13 8.95 25.08
CA ARG A 462 5.95 8.09 24.98
C ARG A 462 6.39 6.71 24.52
N VAL A 463 6.05 5.68 25.29
CA VAL A 463 6.41 4.28 25.04
C VAL A 463 5.14 3.44 25.10
N TRP A 464 4.81 2.78 24.01
CA TRP A 464 3.66 1.87 23.92
C TRP A 464 4.03 0.46 24.36
N ASP A 465 3.05 -0.28 24.85
CA ASP A 465 3.21 -1.70 25.12
C ASP A 465 3.48 -2.48 23.84
N SER A 466 4.21 -3.57 23.96
CA SER A 466 4.59 -4.40 22.82
C SER A 466 4.53 -5.89 23.19
N SER A 467 4.04 -6.69 22.26
CA SER A 467 4.07 -8.16 22.33
C SER A 467 5.20 -8.78 21.50
N ALA A 468 6.09 -7.95 20.92
CA ALA A 468 7.22 -8.38 20.11
C ALA A 468 8.56 -8.15 20.83
N ASN A 469 9.68 -8.38 20.14
CA ASN A 469 11.03 -8.15 20.64
C ASN A 469 11.58 -6.75 20.33
N PHE A 470 10.71 -5.76 20.23
CA PHE A 470 11.06 -4.35 20.00
C PHE A 470 10.01 -3.44 20.64
N LEU A 471 10.35 -2.16 20.75
CA LEU A 471 9.46 -1.11 21.24
C LEU A 471 9.37 0.03 20.22
N LEU A 472 8.21 0.64 20.09
CA LEU A 472 8.02 1.94 19.47
C LEU A 472 8.14 3.01 20.55
N VAL A 473 9.04 3.97 20.34
CA VAL A 473 9.35 5.05 21.28
C VAL A 473 9.21 6.38 20.55
N ARG A 474 8.51 7.34 21.14
CA ARG A 474 8.38 8.71 20.61
C ARG A 474 8.97 9.71 21.59
N GLY A 475 9.83 10.58 21.09
CA GLY A 475 10.40 11.69 21.84
C GLY A 475 9.68 13.02 21.59
N PRO A 476 10.02 14.05 22.37
CA PRO A 476 9.40 15.37 22.24
C PRO A 476 9.88 16.15 21.01
N ARG A 477 11.03 15.78 20.43
CA ARG A 477 11.69 16.51 19.33
C ARG A 477 11.82 15.66 18.08
N PRO A 478 11.87 16.27 16.87
CA PRO A 478 12.18 15.57 15.63
C PRO A 478 13.62 15.05 15.61
N ARG A 479 13.94 14.18 14.64
CA ARG A 479 15.25 13.58 14.41
C ARG A 479 15.80 12.77 15.60
N LEU A 480 14.89 12.10 16.34
CA LEU A 480 15.28 11.30 17.53
C LEU A 480 16.31 10.22 17.19
N ARG A 481 16.20 9.58 16.01
CA ARG A 481 17.16 8.59 15.54
C ARG A 481 18.57 9.16 15.39
N ASP A 482 18.69 10.34 14.77
CA ASP A 482 20.01 10.94 14.52
C ASP A 482 20.69 11.33 15.83
N ALA A 483 19.91 11.85 16.79
CA ALA A 483 20.40 12.16 18.12
C ALA A 483 20.89 10.86 18.83
N LEU A 484 20.15 9.77 18.72
CA LEU A 484 20.54 8.47 19.30
C LEU A 484 21.78 7.89 18.63
N LEU A 485 21.92 8.06 17.32
CA LEU A 485 23.10 7.63 16.57
C LEU A 485 24.36 8.39 17.04
N GLY A 486 24.24 9.65 17.45
CA GLY A 486 25.32 10.42 18.08
C GLY A 486 25.86 9.78 19.38
N HIS A 487 25.08 8.92 20.04
CA HIS A 487 25.48 8.12 21.20
C HIS A 487 26.00 6.72 20.80
N GLY A 488 26.21 6.46 19.51
CA GLY A 488 26.68 5.17 18.99
C GLY A 488 25.62 4.05 19.00
N LEU A 489 24.32 4.43 19.01
CA LEU A 489 23.19 3.49 19.03
C LEU A 489 22.32 3.69 17.79
N ALA A 490 22.19 2.69 16.93
CA ALA A 490 21.45 2.74 15.68
C ALA A 490 20.04 2.16 15.85
N ALA A 491 19.02 3.04 15.93
CA ALA A 491 17.62 2.65 15.94
C ALA A 491 17.03 2.59 14.52
N ARG A 492 15.93 1.89 14.34
CA ARG A 492 15.13 1.88 13.10
C ARG A 492 14.35 3.20 12.96
N ARG A 493 14.47 3.87 11.82
CA ARG A 493 13.64 5.03 11.47
C ARG A 493 12.17 4.65 11.47
N ALA A 494 11.35 5.46 12.12
CA ALA A 494 9.91 5.26 12.12
C ALA A 494 9.19 6.06 11.02
N ASP A 495 9.75 7.15 10.55
CA ASP A 495 9.21 8.00 9.49
C ASP A 495 9.09 7.33 8.11
N THR A 496 9.65 6.12 7.95
CA THR A 496 9.47 5.27 6.77
C THR A 496 8.21 4.39 6.85
N PHE A 497 7.53 4.36 8.00
CA PHE A 497 6.25 3.68 8.16
C PHE A 497 5.12 4.69 7.99
N PRO A 498 4.13 4.43 7.10
CA PRO A 498 3.00 5.33 6.94
C PRO A 498 2.31 5.67 8.26
N GLY A 499 2.11 6.95 8.53
CA GLY A 499 1.47 7.45 9.77
C GLY A 499 2.43 7.72 10.94
N LEU A 500 3.73 7.49 10.77
CA LEU A 500 4.75 7.86 11.75
C LEU A 500 5.65 8.98 11.20
N ASP A 501 6.34 9.66 12.11
CA ASP A 501 7.26 10.75 11.83
C ASP A 501 8.65 10.51 12.44
N ASP A 502 9.59 11.45 12.26
CA ASP A 502 10.97 11.39 12.71
C ASP A 502 11.16 11.65 14.23
N ARG A 503 10.06 11.91 14.96
CA ARG A 503 10.04 11.93 16.43
C ARG A 503 9.96 10.52 17.02
N ALA A 504 9.60 9.53 16.21
CA ALA A 504 9.48 8.15 16.65
C ALA A 504 10.64 7.30 16.11
N ILE A 505 11.02 6.29 16.90
CA ILE A 505 11.99 5.25 16.56
C ILE A 505 11.46 3.90 16.99
N ARG A 506 11.83 2.83 16.28
CA ARG A 506 11.65 1.47 16.76
C ARG A 506 13.01 0.95 17.25
N VAL A 507 13.05 0.42 18.48
CA VAL A 507 14.27 -0.12 19.11
C VAL A 507 14.08 -1.60 19.43
N ALA A 508 15.02 -2.45 19.05
CA ALA A 508 15.02 -3.85 19.40
C ALA A 508 15.35 -4.05 20.89
N VAL A 509 14.68 -5.00 21.54
CA VAL A 509 15.00 -5.46 22.89
C VAL A 509 16.28 -6.29 22.81
N ARG A 510 17.31 -5.89 23.57
CA ARG A 510 18.62 -6.54 23.65
C ARG A 510 18.89 -7.04 25.07
N ASP A 511 20.12 -7.42 25.32
CA ASP A 511 20.59 -7.72 26.66
C ASP A 511 20.46 -6.52 27.62
N ARG A 512 20.53 -6.80 28.94
CA ARG A 512 20.33 -5.77 29.98
C ARG A 512 21.30 -4.59 29.84
N ALA A 513 22.56 -4.84 29.53
CA ALA A 513 23.58 -3.78 29.44
C ALA A 513 23.30 -2.85 28.26
N THR A 514 22.98 -3.43 27.10
CA THR A 514 22.62 -2.68 25.90
C THR A 514 21.32 -1.86 26.10
N ASN A 515 20.31 -2.45 26.76
CA ASN A 515 19.07 -1.76 27.09
C ASN A 515 19.31 -0.59 28.06
N GLN A 516 20.18 -0.75 29.06
CA GLN A 516 20.54 0.34 29.99
C GLN A 516 21.28 1.48 29.27
N ARG A 517 22.18 1.18 28.33
CA ARG A 517 22.81 2.20 27.48
C ARG A 517 21.79 3.00 26.66
N LEU A 518 20.79 2.31 26.08
CA LEU A 518 19.70 2.96 25.36
C LEU A 518 18.92 3.93 26.26
N VAL A 519 18.54 3.49 27.47
CA VAL A 519 17.80 4.33 28.43
C VAL A 519 18.61 5.56 28.84
N ALA A 520 19.91 5.38 29.12
CA ALA A 520 20.81 6.48 29.47
C ALA A 520 20.92 7.50 28.32
N ALA A 521 21.16 7.03 27.09
CA ALA A 521 21.26 7.89 25.91
C ALA A 521 19.96 8.68 25.64
N LEU A 522 18.80 8.03 25.71
CA LEU A 522 17.52 8.71 25.51
C LEU A 522 17.22 9.75 26.61
N ARG A 523 17.61 9.46 27.85
CA ARG A 523 17.50 10.43 28.96
C ARG A 523 18.37 11.67 28.69
N ASP A 524 19.61 11.48 28.28
CA ASP A 524 20.53 12.58 27.97
C ASP A 524 20.00 13.44 26.79
N ILE A 525 19.47 12.80 25.73
CA ILE A 525 18.87 13.48 24.58
C ILE A 525 17.67 14.34 24.99
N VAL A 526 16.79 13.81 25.84
CA VAL A 526 15.59 14.53 26.27
C VAL A 526 15.91 15.65 27.26
N GLN A 527 16.87 15.42 28.19
CA GLN A 527 17.25 16.38 29.23
C GLN A 527 18.25 17.42 28.72
N GLY A 528 19.24 17.04 27.92
CA GLY A 528 20.25 17.93 27.34
C GLY A 528 19.67 19.01 26.44
N GLY A 529 18.51 18.78 25.87
CA GLY A 529 17.80 19.80 25.11
C GLY A 529 17.00 20.83 25.93
N ARG A 530 16.98 20.73 27.24
CA ARG A 530 16.41 21.78 28.13
C ARG A 530 17.38 22.95 28.36
N HIS A 531 18.63 22.87 27.89
CA HIS A 531 19.69 23.85 28.14
C HIS A 531 20.18 24.59 26.89
N ASP A 532 19.50 24.51 25.72
CA ASP A 532 19.84 25.38 24.57
C ASP A 532 18.75 26.43 24.34
N PRO A 533 18.98 27.68 24.82
CA PRO A 533 18.12 28.81 24.55
C PRO A 533 18.61 29.55 23.30
N ARG A 534 18.68 28.88 22.11
CA ARG A 534 18.93 29.60 20.86
C ARG A 534 17.97 29.15 19.75
#